data_17b7b6fe3a5ba9dd29c20ae26739c641
#
_entry.id   17b7b6fe3a5ba9dd29c20ae26739c641
#
_cell.length_a   1.000
_cell.length_b   1.000
_cell.length_c   1.000
_cell.angle_alpha   90.00
_cell.angle_beta   90.00
_cell.angle_gamma   90.00
#
_symmetry.space_group_name_H-M   'P 1'
#
loop_
_entity.id
_entity.type
_entity.pdbx_description
1 polymer ?
#
loop_
_entity_poly.entity_id
_entity_poly.type
_entity_poly.pdbx_seq_one_letter_code
_entity_poly.pdbx_strand_id
1 'polypeptide(L)'
;MKRDHFLKSLAILPLATAAMKLSDLNKMTQPFDSTDKMPVLFLGHGSPMNAIEENEFVTGFRNIGRQIQKPKAIVCVSAHWETKGTYVTAMEKPKTIHDFGGFPQALFDVQYPAPGSPALAGEVKDMVHKTPVGLDMKWGLDHGAWTVIKHLYPNADVPVIQMSLDYSQGPQYHYDLARELAALRQKGILIIGSGNMVHNLGMVAWDRLNDDTYGYDWALEAREKMNTYILTGDHASLIQYPSQGKAFQLSIPTPEHYLPLMYVLGLAGKEEEISLFNDKAIAGSLTMTSVMIGKA
;
A
#
# COMPACT_ATOMS: atom_id res chain seq x y z
N MET A 1 -64.76 -21.97 1.55
CA MET A 1 -63.53 -21.33 2.11
C MET A 1 -63.69 -19.84 1.91
N LYS A 2 -63.67 -19.06 2.99
CA LYS A 2 -63.90 -17.61 2.96
C LYS A 2 -62.64 -16.92 2.41
N ARG A 3 -62.84 -16.02 1.49
CA ARG A 3 -61.79 -15.23 0.75
C ARG A 3 -60.78 -14.55 1.67
N ASP A 4 -61.12 -14.27 2.92
CA ASP A 4 -60.28 -13.61 3.92
C ASP A 4 -59.19 -14.51 4.53
N HIS A 5 -59.32 -15.83 4.48
CA HIS A 5 -58.28 -16.76 4.92
C HIS A 5 -57.16 -16.96 3.90
N PHE A 6 -57.48 -16.82 2.60
CA PHE A 6 -56.48 -16.94 1.53
C PHE A 6 -55.56 -15.73 1.46
N LEU A 7 -56.10 -14.53 1.72
CA LEU A 7 -55.30 -13.29 1.71
C LEU A 7 -54.40 -13.13 2.94
N LYS A 8 -54.73 -13.76 4.09
CA LYS A 8 -53.85 -13.74 5.27
C LYS A 8 -52.69 -14.73 5.19
N SER A 9 -52.80 -15.81 4.42
CA SER A 9 -51.70 -16.74 4.22
C SER A 9 -50.69 -16.30 3.13
N LEU A 10 -51.06 -15.37 2.24
CA LEU A 10 -50.16 -14.81 1.23
C LEU A 10 -49.27 -13.65 1.75
N ALA A 11 -49.64 -13.01 2.88
CA ALA A 11 -48.92 -11.87 3.43
C ALA A 11 -47.75 -12.25 4.37
N ILE A 12 -47.65 -13.49 4.80
CA ILE A 12 -46.67 -13.94 5.81
C ILE A 12 -45.41 -14.55 5.15
N LEU A 13 -45.54 -15.18 3.97
CA LEU A 13 -44.39 -15.83 3.31
C LEU A 13 -43.30 -14.88 2.72
N PRO A 14 -43.62 -13.72 2.16
CA PRO A 14 -42.56 -12.86 1.61
C PRO A 14 -41.78 -12.08 2.66
N LEU A 15 -42.33 -11.84 3.86
CA LEU A 15 -41.63 -11.11 4.93
C LEU A 15 -40.57 -11.94 5.63
N ALA A 16 -40.80 -13.23 5.83
CA ALA A 16 -39.84 -14.12 6.48
C ALA A 16 -38.64 -14.44 5.58
N THR A 17 -38.88 -14.63 4.27
CA THR A 17 -37.79 -14.81 3.27
C THR A 17 -37.02 -13.52 2.96
N ALA A 18 -37.68 -12.37 3.02
CA ALA A 18 -37.01 -11.07 2.87
C ALA A 18 -36.18 -10.74 4.13
N ALA A 19 -36.66 -11.07 5.33
CA ALA A 19 -35.89 -10.87 6.56
C ALA A 19 -34.65 -11.78 6.64
N MET A 20 -34.76 -13.04 6.20
CA MET A 20 -33.58 -13.92 6.08
C MET A 20 -32.57 -13.43 5.06
N LYS A 21 -33.03 -12.99 3.91
CA LYS A 21 -32.14 -12.42 2.87
C LYS A 21 -31.49 -11.09 3.30
N LEU A 22 -32.19 -10.25 4.07
CA LEU A 22 -31.60 -9.00 4.57
C LEU A 22 -30.57 -9.26 5.68
N SER A 23 -30.79 -10.25 6.55
CA SER A 23 -29.81 -10.63 7.57
C SER A 23 -28.57 -11.31 6.96
N ASP A 24 -28.77 -12.09 5.91
CA ASP A 24 -27.67 -12.73 5.18
C ASP A 24 -26.91 -11.71 4.31
N LEU A 25 -27.61 -10.77 3.67
CA LEU A 25 -26.99 -9.62 3.01
C LEU A 25 -26.23 -8.73 4.00
N ASN A 26 -26.76 -8.48 5.18
CA ASN A 26 -26.07 -7.67 6.21
C ASN A 26 -24.81 -8.38 6.75
N LYS A 27 -24.80 -9.72 6.83
CA LYS A 27 -23.59 -10.50 7.15
C LYS A 27 -22.57 -10.50 6.01
N MET A 28 -23.02 -10.38 4.76
CA MET A 28 -22.16 -10.28 3.57
C MET A 28 -21.65 -8.85 3.31
N THR A 29 -22.35 -7.84 3.84
CA THR A 29 -22.02 -6.41 3.61
C THR A 29 -21.18 -5.76 4.72
N GLN A 30 -20.87 -6.46 5.82
CA GLN A 30 -19.93 -6.01 6.85
C GLN A 30 -18.82 -7.04 7.06
N PRO A 31 -17.94 -7.25 6.08
CA PRO A 31 -16.85 -8.22 6.23
C PRO A 31 -15.83 -7.83 7.32
N PHE A 32 -15.83 -6.58 7.77
CA PHE A 32 -14.85 -6.08 8.72
C PHE A 32 -15.51 -5.28 9.85
N ASP A 33 -15.62 -5.89 11.03
CA ASP A 33 -16.01 -5.20 12.27
C ASP A 33 -14.95 -4.16 12.66
N SER A 34 -15.35 -3.14 13.43
CA SER A 34 -14.43 -2.14 13.97
C SER A 34 -13.36 -2.79 14.86
N THR A 35 -12.12 -2.38 14.67
CA THR A 35 -10.94 -2.79 15.44
C THR A 35 -10.22 -1.56 15.98
N ASP A 36 -9.16 -1.77 16.75
CA ASP A 36 -8.18 -0.72 16.98
C ASP A 36 -7.63 -0.22 15.65
N LYS A 37 -7.33 1.07 15.59
CA LYS A 37 -6.88 1.72 14.36
C LYS A 37 -5.52 1.17 13.92
N MET A 38 -5.47 0.53 12.76
CA MET A 38 -4.22 0.02 12.18
C MET A 38 -3.24 1.16 11.86
N PRO A 39 -1.92 0.97 12.05
CA PRO A 39 -0.93 1.89 11.51
C PRO A 39 -1.01 1.92 9.98
N VAL A 40 -0.28 2.86 9.37
CA VAL A 40 0.01 2.86 7.94
C VAL A 40 1.51 2.81 7.73
N LEU A 41 1.95 2.17 6.67
CA LEU A 41 3.36 1.97 6.37
C LEU A 41 3.72 2.55 5.01
N PHE A 42 4.83 3.28 4.93
CA PHE A 42 5.59 3.44 3.70
C PHE A 42 6.83 2.57 3.79
N LEU A 43 7.08 1.75 2.78
CA LEU A 43 8.20 0.83 2.74
C LEU A 43 9.12 1.17 1.56
N GLY A 44 10.35 1.55 1.88
CA GLY A 44 11.41 1.66 0.89
C GLY A 44 11.79 0.28 0.39
N HIS A 45 11.18 -0.19 -0.71
CA HIS A 45 11.32 -1.59 -1.13
C HIS A 45 12.70 -1.92 -1.71
N GLY A 46 13.36 -0.93 -2.34
CA GLY A 46 14.70 -1.09 -2.90
C GLY A 46 14.78 -2.14 -4.01
N SER A 47 15.84 -2.95 -4.01
CA SER A 47 16.02 -4.00 -5.00
C SER A 47 15.06 -5.18 -4.80
N PRO A 48 14.55 -5.81 -5.90
CA PRO A 48 13.81 -7.07 -5.81
C PRO A 48 14.57 -8.17 -5.10
N MET A 49 15.91 -8.11 -5.06
CA MET A 49 16.79 -9.06 -4.36
C MET A 49 16.51 -9.12 -2.85
N ASN A 50 15.93 -8.07 -2.27
CA ASN A 50 15.49 -8.10 -0.87
C ASN A 50 14.50 -9.25 -0.59
N ALA A 51 13.84 -9.80 -1.60
CA ALA A 51 12.96 -10.97 -1.42
C ALA A 51 13.70 -12.25 -1.01
N ILE A 52 14.98 -12.39 -1.36
CA ILE A 52 15.78 -13.62 -1.16
C ILE A 52 17.10 -13.37 -0.43
N GLU A 53 17.51 -12.14 -0.23
CA GLU A 53 18.71 -11.77 0.52
C GLU A 53 18.42 -11.52 1.98
N GLU A 54 19.42 -11.79 2.82
CA GLU A 54 19.40 -11.42 4.23
C GLU A 54 20.25 -10.17 4.43
N ASN A 55 19.59 -9.08 4.86
CA ASN A 55 20.24 -7.83 5.15
C ASN A 55 19.49 -7.06 6.25
N GLU A 56 20.01 -5.90 6.64
CA GLU A 56 19.40 -5.08 7.69
C GLU A 56 18.00 -4.57 7.33
N PHE A 57 17.74 -4.26 6.06
CA PHE A 57 16.44 -3.75 5.60
C PHE A 57 15.35 -4.82 5.70
N VAL A 58 15.68 -6.04 5.28
CA VAL A 58 14.83 -7.23 5.45
C VAL A 58 14.55 -7.50 6.92
N THR A 59 15.57 -7.37 7.76
CA THR A 59 15.42 -7.48 9.22
C THR A 59 14.47 -6.41 9.76
N GLY A 60 14.57 -5.17 9.27
CA GLY A 60 13.67 -4.06 9.60
C GLY A 60 12.21 -4.38 9.24
N PHE A 61 11.94 -4.87 8.02
CA PHE A 61 10.60 -5.29 7.60
C PHE A 61 10.02 -6.38 8.50
N ARG A 62 10.81 -7.42 8.81
CA ARG A 62 10.38 -8.50 9.72
C ARG A 62 10.08 -7.99 11.13
N ASN A 63 10.88 -7.06 11.64
CA ASN A 63 10.66 -6.48 12.96
C ASN A 63 9.35 -5.70 13.02
N ILE A 64 9.05 -4.88 12.03
CA ILE A 64 7.76 -4.17 11.94
C ILE A 64 6.60 -5.16 11.83
N GLY A 65 6.71 -6.21 10.99
CA GLY A 65 5.67 -7.24 10.88
C GLY A 65 5.36 -7.99 12.19
N ARG A 66 6.36 -8.11 13.09
CA ARG A 66 6.16 -8.73 14.41
C ARG A 66 5.52 -7.77 15.44
N GLN A 67 5.71 -6.47 15.28
CA GLN A 67 5.20 -5.44 16.18
C GLN A 67 3.74 -5.13 15.89
N ILE A 68 3.36 -5.09 14.61
CA ILE A 68 2.01 -4.76 14.18
C ILE A 68 1.07 -5.94 14.40
N GLN A 69 -0.09 -5.68 14.99
CA GLN A 69 -1.16 -6.68 15.05
C GLN A 69 -1.45 -7.22 13.64
N LYS A 70 -1.64 -8.54 13.51
CA LYS A 70 -1.94 -9.15 12.21
C LYS A 70 -3.21 -8.54 11.61
N PRO A 71 -3.14 -7.91 10.42
CA PRO A 71 -4.28 -7.28 9.80
C PRO A 71 -5.26 -8.32 9.25
N LYS A 72 -6.51 -7.92 9.09
CA LYS A 72 -7.53 -8.71 8.40
C LYS A 72 -7.29 -8.78 6.90
N ALA A 73 -6.73 -7.73 6.32
CA ALA A 73 -6.28 -7.64 4.93
C ALA A 73 -5.32 -6.46 4.73
N ILE A 74 -4.69 -6.40 3.56
CA ILE A 74 -3.75 -5.35 3.16
C ILE A 74 -4.25 -4.68 1.88
N VAL A 75 -4.18 -3.34 1.85
CA VAL A 75 -4.23 -2.54 0.62
C VAL A 75 -2.82 -2.04 0.36
N CYS A 76 -2.20 -2.46 -0.74
CA CYS A 76 -0.87 -2.04 -1.13
C CYS A 76 -0.93 -1.10 -2.34
N VAL A 77 -0.32 0.08 -2.21
CA VAL A 77 -0.09 1.00 -3.32
C VAL A 77 1.37 0.86 -3.72
N SER A 78 1.63 0.23 -4.86
CA SER A 78 2.99 -0.02 -5.35
C SER A 78 3.38 0.96 -6.45
N ALA A 79 4.64 1.38 -6.45
CA ALA A 79 5.26 2.18 -7.51
C ALA A 79 5.20 1.52 -8.89
N HIS A 80 5.02 0.20 -8.95
CA HIS A 80 5.13 -0.60 -10.17
C HIS A 80 3.80 -0.79 -10.91
N TRP A 81 2.68 -0.36 -10.33
CA TRP A 81 1.39 -0.44 -11.00
C TRP A 81 0.83 0.95 -11.33
N GLU A 82 1.19 1.43 -12.49
CA GLU A 82 0.72 2.71 -13.04
C GLU A 82 -0.36 2.47 -14.09
N THR A 83 -1.44 3.23 -14.00
CA THR A 83 -2.59 3.16 -14.94
C THR A 83 -3.07 4.55 -15.31
N LYS A 84 -3.88 4.66 -16.36
CA LYS A 84 -4.69 5.84 -16.61
C LYS A 84 -6.01 5.70 -15.88
N GLY A 85 -6.23 6.52 -14.87
CA GLY A 85 -7.31 6.33 -13.88
C GLY A 85 -6.85 5.43 -12.73
N THR A 86 -7.71 5.24 -11.74
CA THR A 86 -7.43 4.47 -10.52
C THR A 86 -8.13 3.12 -10.56
N TYR A 87 -7.39 2.05 -10.25
CA TYR A 87 -7.89 0.68 -10.24
C TYR A 87 -7.50 -0.03 -8.95
N VAL A 88 -8.23 -1.07 -8.62
CA VAL A 88 -7.93 -1.98 -7.51
C VAL A 88 -8.05 -3.43 -7.98
N THR A 89 -7.10 -4.28 -7.58
CA THR A 89 -7.15 -5.72 -7.92
C THR A 89 -8.31 -6.40 -7.19
N ALA A 90 -9.12 -7.16 -7.92
CA ALA A 90 -10.37 -7.74 -7.39
C ALA A 90 -10.50 -9.26 -7.59
N MET A 91 -9.38 -9.96 -7.89
CA MET A 91 -9.36 -11.42 -7.99
C MET A 91 -9.21 -12.08 -6.62
N GLU A 92 -9.71 -13.30 -6.46
CA GLU A 92 -9.54 -14.12 -5.25
C GLU A 92 -8.10 -14.65 -5.09
N LYS A 93 -7.40 -14.87 -6.20
CA LYS A 93 -6.06 -15.43 -6.23
C LYS A 93 -5.15 -14.60 -7.15
N PRO A 94 -4.62 -13.48 -6.65
CA PRO A 94 -3.67 -12.67 -7.42
C PRO A 94 -2.40 -13.48 -7.69
N LYS A 95 -1.91 -13.41 -8.92
CA LYS A 95 -0.62 -14.02 -9.29
C LYS A 95 0.55 -13.20 -8.74
N THR A 96 1.66 -13.84 -8.42
CA THR A 96 2.95 -13.18 -8.18
C THR A 96 3.48 -12.68 -9.53
N ILE A 97 3.75 -11.38 -9.65
CA ILE A 97 4.29 -10.76 -10.87
C ILE A 97 5.79 -10.52 -10.69
N HIS A 98 6.58 -10.99 -11.67
CA HIS A 98 8.01 -10.74 -11.76
C HIS A 98 8.26 -9.67 -12.84
N ASP A 99 7.97 -8.43 -12.49
CA ASP A 99 8.06 -7.24 -13.35
C ASP A 99 9.48 -6.64 -13.40
N PHE A 100 10.48 -7.50 -13.39
CA PHE A 100 11.90 -7.17 -13.44
C PHE A 100 12.65 -8.10 -14.39
N GLY A 101 13.89 -7.75 -14.72
CA GLY A 101 14.77 -8.57 -15.56
C GLY A 101 16.22 -8.49 -15.12
N GLY A 102 17.05 -9.48 -15.57
CA GLY A 102 18.48 -9.47 -15.30
C GLY A 102 18.89 -9.96 -13.91
N PHE A 103 17.99 -10.60 -13.17
CA PHE A 103 18.24 -11.16 -11.84
C PHE A 103 18.45 -12.69 -11.88
N PRO A 104 18.98 -13.30 -10.78
CA PRO A 104 19.15 -14.73 -10.68
C PRO A 104 17.81 -15.48 -10.75
N GLN A 105 17.83 -16.71 -11.30
CA GLN A 105 16.64 -17.57 -11.42
C GLN A 105 15.94 -17.79 -10.08
N ALA A 106 16.68 -17.91 -8.98
CA ALA A 106 16.13 -18.08 -7.64
C ALA A 106 15.11 -16.98 -7.26
N LEU A 107 15.25 -15.76 -7.80
CA LEU A 107 14.29 -14.69 -7.56
C LEU A 107 13.02 -14.88 -8.40
N PHE A 108 13.12 -15.39 -9.64
CA PHE A 108 11.96 -15.71 -10.47
C PHE A 108 11.18 -16.93 -9.97
N ASP A 109 11.82 -17.81 -9.21
CA ASP A 109 11.17 -18.97 -8.60
C ASP A 109 10.34 -18.64 -7.36
N VAL A 110 10.50 -17.43 -6.80
CA VAL A 110 9.73 -17.00 -5.63
C VAL A 110 8.25 -16.86 -5.99
N GLN A 111 7.39 -17.47 -5.19
CA GLN A 111 5.95 -17.28 -5.25
C GLN A 111 5.46 -16.76 -3.90
N TYR A 112 4.55 -15.78 -3.94
CA TYR A 112 3.87 -15.27 -2.75
C TYR A 112 2.36 -15.40 -2.95
N PRO A 113 1.78 -16.57 -2.66
CA PRO A 113 0.39 -16.93 -3.01
C PRO A 113 -0.61 -16.40 -1.97
N ALA A 114 -0.47 -15.14 -1.56
CA ALA A 114 -1.46 -14.51 -0.70
C ALA A 114 -2.83 -14.46 -1.39
N PRO A 115 -3.94 -14.72 -0.67
CA PRO A 115 -5.27 -14.55 -1.25
C PRO A 115 -5.53 -13.08 -1.57
N GLY A 116 -6.39 -12.83 -2.54
CA GLY A 116 -6.99 -11.52 -2.77
C GLY A 116 -8.27 -11.34 -1.96
N SER A 117 -8.92 -10.19 -2.12
CA SER A 117 -10.20 -9.90 -1.46
C SER A 117 -11.13 -9.10 -2.37
N PRO A 118 -11.95 -9.75 -3.20
CA PRO A 118 -12.96 -9.06 -4.02
C PRO A 118 -13.92 -8.18 -3.18
N ALA A 119 -14.24 -8.63 -1.97
CA ALA A 119 -15.10 -7.86 -1.06
C ALA A 119 -14.44 -6.53 -0.64
N LEU A 120 -13.15 -6.57 -0.24
CA LEU A 120 -12.40 -5.36 0.10
C LEU A 120 -12.22 -4.46 -1.13
N ALA A 121 -11.97 -5.03 -2.31
CA ALA A 121 -11.89 -4.25 -3.56
C ALA A 121 -13.20 -3.51 -3.87
N GLY A 122 -14.34 -4.17 -3.67
CA GLY A 122 -15.66 -3.53 -3.77
C GLY A 122 -15.83 -2.40 -2.75
N GLU A 123 -15.44 -2.62 -1.50
CA GLU A 123 -15.51 -1.62 -0.45
C GLU A 123 -14.63 -0.40 -0.75
N VAL A 124 -13.38 -0.61 -1.20
CA VAL A 124 -12.47 0.47 -1.64
C VAL A 124 -13.10 1.28 -2.77
N LYS A 125 -13.66 0.61 -3.79
CA LYS A 125 -14.36 1.27 -4.88
C LYS A 125 -15.51 2.14 -4.40
N ASP A 126 -16.31 1.64 -3.47
CA ASP A 126 -17.51 2.33 -2.98
C ASP A 126 -17.16 3.49 -2.03
N MET A 127 -15.99 3.44 -1.37
CA MET A 127 -15.52 4.50 -0.46
C MET A 127 -14.92 5.70 -1.18
N VAL A 128 -14.33 5.48 -2.36
CA VAL A 128 -13.66 6.55 -3.12
C VAL A 128 -14.68 7.29 -3.98
N HIS A 129 -14.88 8.57 -3.66
CA HIS A 129 -15.83 9.43 -4.37
C HIS A 129 -15.15 10.47 -5.27
N LYS A 130 -13.87 10.77 -4.99
CA LYS A 130 -13.08 11.74 -5.76
C LYS A 130 -12.91 11.36 -7.21
N THR A 131 -12.82 10.05 -7.48
CA THR A 131 -12.63 9.48 -8.82
C THR A 131 -13.30 8.12 -8.92
N PRO A 132 -13.75 7.71 -10.11
CA PRO A 132 -14.17 6.33 -10.33
C PRO A 132 -13.01 5.36 -10.11
N VAL A 133 -13.21 4.33 -9.28
CA VAL A 133 -12.26 3.25 -9.10
C VAL A 133 -12.71 2.04 -9.91
N GLY A 134 -11.85 1.58 -10.83
CA GLY A 134 -12.06 0.36 -11.61
C GLY A 134 -11.67 -0.89 -10.84
N LEU A 135 -12.37 -2.00 -11.06
CA LEU A 135 -11.96 -3.32 -10.57
C LEU A 135 -11.12 -4.02 -11.63
N ASP A 136 -9.88 -4.37 -11.28
CA ASP A 136 -8.96 -5.08 -12.16
C ASP A 136 -8.90 -6.57 -11.81
N MET A 137 -9.02 -7.42 -12.84
CA MET A 137 -8.96 -8.89 -12.72
C MET A 137 -7.72 -9.49 -13.37
N LYS A 138 -6.74 -8.68 -13.76
CA LYS A 138 -5.62 -9.11 -14.60
C LYS A 138 -4.25 -8.91 -13.96
N TRP A 139 -4.07 -7.82 -13.19
CA TRP A 139 -2.78 -7.49 -12.58
C TRP A 139 -2.32 -8.62 -11.65
N GLY A 140 -2.17 -8.42 -10.43
CA GLY A 140 -1.70 -9.39 -9.43
C GLY A 140 -0.96 -8.66 -8.32
N LEU A 141 0.09 -9.29 -7.78
CA LEU A 141 1.02 -8.67 -6.83
C LEU A 141 2.36 -8.47 -7.56
N ASP A 142 2.75 -7.23 -7.82
CA ASP A 142 4.05 -6.89 -8.41
C ASP A 142 5.18 -6.97 -7.37
N HIS A 143 6.44 -6.86 -7.82
CA HIS A 143 7.57 -7.03 -6.92
C HIS A 143 7.64 -5.94 -5.84
N GLY A 144 7.23 -4.73 -6.11
CA GLY A 144 7.15 -3.68 -5.07
C GLY A 144 6.21 -4.07 -3.94
N ALA A 145 5.16 -4.83 -4.22
CA ALA A 145 4.24 -5.33 -3.20
C ALA A 145 4.73 -6.63 -2.55
N TRP A 146 4.91 -7.71 -3.33
CA TRP A 146 5.16 -9.02 -2.72
C TRP A 146 6.52 -9.16 -2.05
N THR A 147 7.57 -8.46 -2.50
CA THR A 147 8.90 -8.56 -1.88
C THR A 147 8.90 -8.09 -0.44
N VAL A 148 8.21 -6.99 -0.14
CA VAL A 148 8.13 -6.44 1.22
C VAL A 148 7.07 -7.13 2.08
N ILE A 149 5.89 -7.43 1.51
CA ILE A 149 4.80 -8.10 2.27
C ILE A 149 5.20 -9.50 2.69
N LYS A 150 5.99 -10.23 1.88
CA LYS A 150 6.55 -11.54 2.21
C LYS A 150 7.36 -11.52 3.53
N HIS A 151 8.05 -10.42 3.83
CA HIS A 151 8.81 -10.29 5.07
C HIS A 151 7.94 -9.88 6.26
N LEU A 152 6.89 -9.12 6.03
CA LEU A 152 5.91 -8.79 7.07
C LEU A 152 5.06 -10.02 7.46
N TYR A 153 4.59 -10.76 6.46
CA TYR A 153 3.65 -11.90 6.62
C TYR A 153 4.09 -13.10 5.78
N PRO A 154 5.13 -13.84 6.22
CA PRO A 154 5.77 -14.89 5.40
C PRO A 154 4.86 -16.09 5.09
N ASN A 155 3.79 -16.30 5.84
CA ASN A 155 2.85 -17.39 5.61
C ASN A 155 1.89 -17.14 4.43
N ALA A 156 1.90 -15.96 3.82
CA ALA A 156 0.99 -15.56 2.75
C ALA A 156 -0.50 -15.79 3.10
N ASP A 157 -0.87 -15.65 4.37
CA ASP A 157 -2.20 -15.96 4.92
C ASP A 157 -3.02 -14.70 5.25
N VAL A 158 -2.54 -13.53 4.84
CA VAL A 158 -3.23 -12.24 4.90
C VAL A 158 -3.69 -11.88 3.49
N PRO A 159 -4.97 -11.60 3.26
CA PRO A 159 -5.45 -11.17 1.96
C PRO A 159 -4.79 -9.84 1.52
N VAL A 160 -4.40 -9.75 0.25
CA VAL A 160 -3.76 -8.56 -0.32
C VAL A 160 -4.49 -8.12 -1.58
N ILE A 161 -4.84 -6.85 -1.63
CA ILE A 161 -5.23 -6.17 -2.88
C ILE A 161 -4.24 -5.06 -3.17
N GLN A 162 -4.02 -4.77 -4.44
CA GLN A 162 -3.24 -3.60 -4.85
C GLN A 162 -4.13 -2.50 -5.39
N MET A 163 -3.73 -1.25 -5.18
CA MET A 163 -4.33 -0.07 -5.78
C MET A 163 -3.31 0.60 -6.68
N SER A 164 -3.71 0.95 -7.90
CA SER A 164 -2.82 1.55 -8.89
C SER A 164 -2.59 3.04 -8.64
N LEU A 165 -1.46 3.52 -9.14
CA LEU A 165 -1.17 4.95 -9.29
C LEU A 165 -1.78 5.43 -10.61
N ASP A 166 -2.52 6.55 -10.58
CA ASP A 166 -2.92 7.24 -11.80
C ASP A 166 -1.78 8.14 -12.27
N TYR A 167 -1.02 7.68 -13.29
CA TYR A 167 0.14 8.41 -13.80
C TYR A 167 -0.20 9.77 -14.44
N SER A 168 -1.48 10.05 -14.69
CA SER A 168 -1.93 11.35 -15.21
C SER A 168 -2.13 12.40 -14.11
N GLN A 169 -1.97 12.02 -12.84
CA GLN A 169 -2.24 12.85 -11.66
C GLN A 169 -0.97 13.14 -10.86
N GLY A 170 -0.96 14.28 -10.19
CA GLY A 170 0.15 14.69 -9.33
C GLY A 170 0.00 14.26 -7.86
N PRO A 171 1.00 14.58 -7.01
CA PRO A 171 1.04 14.15 -5.61
C PRO A 171 -0.18 14.54 -4.79
N GLN A 172 -0.72 15.75 -5.00
CA GLN A 172 -1.91 16.23 -4.26
C GLN A 172 -3.13 15.33 -4.49
N TYR A 173 -3.32 14.84 -5.73
CA TYR A 173 -4.43 13.94 -6.04
C TYR A 173 -4.34 12.65 -5.22
N HIS A 174 -3.16 12.02 -5.18
CA HIS A 174 -2.93 10.77 -4.45
C HIS A 174 -3.06 10.96 -2.95
N TYR A 175 -2.57 12.08 -2.43
CA TYR A 175 -2.74 12.47 -1.02
C TYR A 175 -4.23 12.61 -0.63
N ASP A 176 -5.01 13.33 -1.45
CA ASP A 176 -6.43 13.55 -1.17
C ASP A 176 -7.25 12.26 -1.31
N LEU A 177 -6.93 11.42 -2.31
CA LEU A 177 -7.60 10.14 -2.51
C LEU A 177 -7.38 9.20 -1.31
N ALA A 178 -6.16 9.17 -0.78
CA ALA A 178 -5.84 8.37 0.39
C ALA A 178 -6.73 8.70 1.60
N ARG A 179 -7.10 9.97 1.79
CA ARG A 179 -7.96 10.40 2.91
C ARG A 179 -9.34 9.73 2.90
N GLU A 180 -9.85 9.40 1.72
CA GLU A 180 -11.12 8.68 1.61
C GLU A 180 -11.03 7.23 2.10
N LEU A 181 -9.82 6.66 2.14
CA LEU A 181 -9.55 5.31 2.64
C LEU A 181 -9.34 5.22 4.17
N ALA A 182 -9.38 6.35 4.88
CA ALA A 182 -8.99 6.41 6.29
C ALA A 182 -9.80 5.46 7.21
N ALA A 183 -11.09 5.26 6.91
CA ALA A 183 -11.95 4.37 7.70
C ALA A 183 -11.54 2.88 7.62
N LEU A 184 -10.82 2.45 6.59
CA LEU A 184 -10.32 1.09 6.47
C LEU A 184 -9.37 0.72 7.62
N ARG A 185 -8.61 1.68 8.13
CA ARG A 185 -7.69 1.48 9.26
C ARG A 185 -8.43 0.99 10.52
N GLN A 186 -9.66 1.49 10.76
CA GLN A 186 -10.52 1.07 11.90
C GLN A 186 -11.20 -0.28 11.67
N LYS A 187 -11.11 -0.83 10.46
CA LYS A 187 -11.65 -2.14 10.09
C LYS A 187 -10.59 -3.25 10.12
N GLY A 188 -9.39 -2.94 10.62
CA GLY A 188 -8.26 -3.88 10.68
C GLY A 188 -7.54 -4.04 9.35
N ILE A 189 -7.65 -3.08 8.44
CA ILE A 189 -6.96 -3.09 7.15
C ILE A 189 -5.66 -2.31 7.27
N LEU A 190 -4.55 -2.97 6.97
CA LEU A 190 -3.23 -2.33 6.87
C LEU A 190 -3.06 -1.72 5.49
N ILE A 191 -2.75 -0.42 5.43
CA ILE A 191 -2.47 0.26 4.17
C ILE A 191 -0.97 0.45 4.07
N ILE A 192 -0.39 0.00 2.94
CA ILE A 192 1.04 0.04 2.65
C ILE A 192 1.26 0.84 1.36
N GLY A 193 2.10 1.86 1.43
CA GLY A 193 2.73 2.47 0.26
C GLY A 193 4.10 1.82 0.04
N SER A 194 4.36 1.27 -1.12
CA SER A 194 5.64 0.64 -1.46
C SER A 194 6.31 1.41 -2.60
N GLY A 195 7.47 1.99 -2.30
CA GLY A 195 8.23 2.83 -3.22
C GLY A 195 9.59 3.19 -2.63
N ASN A 196 10.19 4.30 -3.07
CA ASN A 196 11.41 4.85 -2.50
C ASN A 196 11.36 6.38 -2.58
N MET A 197 11.68 7.08 -1.50
CA MET A 197 11.63 8.54 -1.45
C MET A 197 12.71 9.18 -2.32
N VAL A 198 13.89 8.57 -2.37
CA VAL A 198 14.97 8.90 -3.29
C VAL A 198 15.15 7.69 -4.21
N HIS A 199 14.94 7.88 -5.51
CA HIS A 199 15.00 6.81 -6.51
C HIS A 199 15.48 7.33 -7.86
N ASN A 200 16.79 7.27 -8.12
CA ASN A 200 17.37 7.68 -9.40
C ASN A 200 18.28 6.59 -9.97
N LEU A 201 17.68 5.65 -10.70
CA LEU A 201 18.41 4.54 -11.30
C LEU A 201 19.46 4.99 -12.37
N GLY A 202 19.28 6.17 -12.95
CA GLY A 202 20.26 6.75 -13.88
C GLY A 202 21.56 7.19 -13.23
N MET A 203 21.60 7.27 -11.89
CA MET A 203 22.76 7.75 -11.12
C MET A 203 23.27 6.73 -10.09
N VAL A 204 22.89 5.46 -10.23
CA VAL A 204 23.34 4.40 -9.31
C VAL A 204 24.85 4.24 -9.38
N ALA A 205 25.51 4.26 -8.23
CA ALA A 205 26.93 3.95 -8.07
C ALA A 205 27.13 2.42 -8.05
N TRP A 206 27.19 1.83 -9.24
CA TRP A 206 27.24 0.36 -9.42
C TRP A 206 28.47 -0.30 -8.79
N ASP A 207 29.56 0.45 -8.66
CA ASP A 207 30.81 0.02 -8.01
C ASP A 207 30.72 0.05 -6.47
N ARG A 208 29.64 0.59 -5.91
CA ARG A 208 29.43 0.78 -4.47
C ARG A 208 28.13 0.14 -3.95
N LEU A 209 27.60 -0.83 -4.67
CA LEU A 209 26.37 -1.54 -4.29
C LEU A 209 26.51 -2.30 -2.97
N ASN A 210 27.72 -2.75 -2.64
CA ASN A 210 28.02 -3.50 -1.43
C ASN A 210 28.47 -2.65 -0.25
N ASP A 211 28.51 -1.33 -0.41
CA ASP A 211 28.81 -0.44 0.71
C ASP A 211 27.60 -0.40 1.67
N ASP A 212 27.83 -0.54 2.95
CA ASP A 212 26.76 -0.58 3.97
C ASP A 212 25.83 0.65 3.91
N THR A 213 26.41 1.82 3.63
CA THR A 213 25.68 3.06 3.41
C THR A 213 26.50 3.95 2.49
N TYR A 214 25.91 4.34 1.36
CA TYR A 214 26.50 5.33 0.48
C TYR A 214 25.41 6.16 -0.20
N GLY A 215 25.47 7.48 -0.06
CA GLY A 215 24.59 8.43 -0.73
C GLY A 215 25.40 9.60 -1.29
N TYR A 216 25.05 10.06 -2.48
CA TYR A 216 25.55 11.34 -2.98
C TYR A 216 25.04 12.49 -2.11
N ASP A 217 25.77 13.59 -2.03
CA ASP A 217 25.40 14.75 -1.19
C ASP A 217 23.95 15.20 -1.41
N TRP A 218 23.53 15.27 -2.67
CA TRP A 218 22.14 15.65 -3.00
C TRP A 218 21.10 14.63 -2.53
N ALA A 219 21.44 13.33 -2.54
CA ALA A 219 20.54 12.26 -2.07
C ALA A 219 20.40 12.30 -0.54
N LEU A 220 21.51 12.55 0.16
CA LEU A 220 21.52 12.73 1.61
C LEU A 220 20.76 14.01 2.00
N GLU A 221 20.98 15.13 1.31
CA GLU A 221 20.25 16.39 1.54
C GLU A 221 18.73 16.19 1.35
N ALA A 222 18.31 15.54 0.26
CA ALA A 222 16.89 15.31 0.00
C ALA A 222 16.28 14.40 1.06
N ARG A 223 16.95 13.29 1.43
CA ARG A 223 16.52 12.38 2.49
C ARG A 223 16.32 13.11 3.82
N GLU A 224 17.29 13.91 4.24
CA GLU A 224 17.22 14.65 5.50
C GLU A 224 16.04 15.64 5.54
N LYS A 225 15.85 16.39 4.45
CA LYS A 225 14.70 17.30 4.32
C LYS A 225 13.37 16.56 4.29
N MET A 226 13.25 15.46 3.53
CA MET A 226 12.06 14.65 3.48
C MET A 226 11.72 14.08 4.87
N ASN A 227 12.71 13.54 5.57
CA ASN A 227 12.55 13.06 6.93
C ASN A 227 12.06 14.17 7.88
N THR A 228 12.65 15.35 7.79
CA THR A 228 12.21 16.51 8.57
C THR A 228 10.77 16.87 8.28
N TYR A 229 10.35 16.97 7.02
CA TYR A 229 8.98 17.29 6.63
C TYR A 229 7.99 16.21 7.08
N ILE A 230 8.37 14.94 6.99
CA ILE A 230 7.54 13.82 7.49
C ILE A 230 7.34 13.95 9.00
N LEU A 231 8.42 14.08 9.76
CA LEU A 231 8.40 14.11 11.22
C LEU A 231 7.69 15.36 11.78
N THR A 232 7.74 16.48 11.06
CA THR A 232 7.07 17.73 11.45
C THR A 232 5.66 17.86 10.90
N GLY A 233 5.21 16.92 10.06
CA GLY A 233 3.90 16.98 9.42
C GLY A 233 3.77 18.02 8.32
N ASP A 234 4.89 18.52 7.77
CA ASP A 234 4.88 19.45 6.63
C ASP A 234 4.64 18.70 5.31
N HIS A 235 3.45 18.15 5.19
CA HIS A 235 3.03 17.43 4.00
C HIS A 235 2.95 18.33 2.76
N ALA A 236 2.72 19.64 2.94
CA ALA A 236 2.64 20.59 1.83
C ALA A 236 3.97 20.67 1.07
N SER A 237 5.10 20.74 1.79
CA SER A 237 6.43 20.72 1.18
C SER A 237 6.71 19.42 0.42
N LEU A 238 6.25 18.27 0.95
CA LEU A 238 6.38 16.98 0.30
C LEU A 238 5.51 16.86 -0.97
N ILE A 239 4.28 17.36 -0.93
CA ILE A 239 3.39 17.41 -2.10
C ILE A 239 3.99 18.32 -3.19
N GLN A 240 4.60 19.43 -2.80
CA GLN A 240 5.23 20.39 -3.71
C GLN A 240 6.71 20.07 -3.94
N TYR A 241 7.12 18.80 -3.92
CA TYR A 241 8.51 18.38 -4.05
C TYR A 241 9.26 19.00 -5.24
N PRO A 242 8.65 19.28 -6.41
CA PRO A 242 9.38 19.88 -7.53
C PRO A 242 9.94 21.28 -7.22
N SER A 243 9.35 21.99 -6.26
CA SER A 243 9.79 23.34 -5.83
C SER A 243 10.85 23.31 -4.72
N GLN A 244 11.19 22.12 -4.16
CA GLN A 244 12.12 21.98 -3.05
C GLN A 244 13.60 22.05 -3.44
N GLY A 245 13.90 22.35 -4.69
CA GLY A 245 15.24 22.56 -5.19
C GLY A 245 15.88 21.35 -5.86
N LYS A 246 17.17 21.49 -6.21
CA LYS A 246 17.88 20.54 -7.07
C LYS A 246 18.00 19.14 -6.48
N ALA A 247 18.18 19.04 -5.16
CA ALA A 247 18.29 17.75 -4.47
C ALA A 247 17.03 16.91 -4.68
N PHE A 248 15.83 17.50 -4.53
CA PHE A 248 14.56 16.79 -4.77
C PHE A 248 14.36 16.42 -6.23
N GLN A 249 14.72 17.32 -7.17
CA GLN A 249 14.62 17.05 -8.60
C GLN A 249 15.51 15.88 -9.05
N LEU A 250 16.70 15.74 -8.45
CA LEU A 250 17.59 14.61 -8.69
C LEU A 250 17.10 13.33 -8.02
N SER A 251 16.47 13.46 -6.84
CA SER A 251 15.95 12.33 -6.08
C SER A 251 14.70 11.71 -6.70
N ILE A 252 13.90 12.52 -7.39
CA ILE A 252 12.58 12.11 -7.94
C ILE A 252 12.57 12.51 -9.42
N PRO A 253 13.37 11.84 -10.28
CA PRO A 253 13.37 12.11 -11.73
C PRO A 253 12.02 11.76 -12.38
N THR A 254 11.34 10.76 -11.84
CA THR A 254 9.96 10.34 -12.16
C THR A 254 9.23 10.04 -10.87
N PRO A 255 7.91 10.32 -10.77
CA PRO A 255 7.22 10.35 -9.48
C PRO A 255 6.75 9.00 -8.95
N GLU A 256 6.72 7.94 -9.76
CA GLU A 256 6.05 6.67 -9.43
C GLU A 256 6.55 6.03 -8.12
N HIS A 257 7.86 6.08 -7.83
CA HIS A 257 8.41 5.56 -6.58
C HIS A 257 8.16 6.46 -5.37
N TYR A 258 7.86 7.73 -5.62
CA TYR A 258 7.55 8.69 -4.57
C TYR A 258 6.05 8.75 -4.23
N LEU A 259 5.17 8.57 -5.20
CA LEU A 259 3.71 8.72 -5.03
C LEU A 259 3.08 7.79 -3.97
N PRO A 260 3.56 6.55 -3.72
CA PRO A 260 3.03 5.73 -2.63
C PRO A 260 3.17 6.37 -1.24
N LEU A 261 4.17 7.24 -1.03
CA LEU A 261 4.31 8.02 0.20
C LEU A 261 3.10 8.96 0.41
N MET A 262 2.54 9.52 -0.65
CA MET A 262 1.39 10.42 -0.57
C MET A 262 0.16 9.75 0.04
N TYR A 263 -0.04 8.45 -0.24
CA TYR A 263 -1.10 7.67 0.38
C TYR A 263 -0.90 7.52 1.89
N VAL A 264 0.32 7.26 2.31
CA VAL A 264 0.65 7.09 3.74
C VAL A 264 0.48 8.41 4.49
N LEU A 265 0.98 9.52 3.93
CA LEU A 265 0.85 10.84 4.52
C LEU A 265 -0.61 11.35 4.54
N GLY A 266 -1.40 11.05 3.50
CA GLY A 266 -2.82 11.41 3.45
C GLY A 266 -3.67 10.70 4.52
N LEU A 267 -3.20 9.56 5.01
CA LEU A 267 -3.84 8.77 6.07
C LEU A 267 -3.38 9.14 7.48
N ALA A 268 -2.36 10.00 7.61
CA ALA A 268 -1.85 10.44 8.90
C ALA A 268 -2.90 11.21 9.71
N GLY A 269 -3.10 10.82 10.96
CA GLY A 269 -3.86 11.60 11.93
C GLY A 269 -2.99 12.67 12.61
N LYS A 270 -3.61 13.74 13.10
CA LYS A 270 -2.88 14.90 13.66
C LYS A 270 -1.96 14.59 14.85
N GLU A 271 -2.31 13.57 15.63
CA GLU A 271 -1.61 13.22 16.88
C GLU A 271 -1.01 11.81 16.81
N GLU A 272 -0.91 11.22 15.62
CA GLU A 272 -0.33 9.90 15.48
C GLU A 272 1.20 9.99 15.53
N GLU A 273 1.79 9.04 16.25
CA GLU A 273 3.23 8.88 16.29
C GLU A 273 3.77 8.53 14.91
N ILE A 274 4.87 9.16 14.53
CA ILE A 274 5.59 8.90 13.27
C ILE A 274 6.96 8.36 13.62
N SER A 275 7.31 7.21 13.08
CA SER A 275 8.62 6.60 13.21
C SER A 275 9.24 6.28 11.87
N LEU A 276 10.56 6.47 11.78
CA LEU A 276 11.36 6.11 10.62
C LEU A 276 12.16 4.85 10.94
N PHE A 277 12.28 3.97 9.97
CA PHE A 277 13.14 2.79 10.07
C PHE A 277 13.77 2.49 8.69
N ASN A 278 14.77 1.62 8.66
CA ASN A 278 15.55 1.37 7.44
C ASN A 278 16.10 2.66 6.80
N ASP A 279 16.28 3.70 7.60
CA ASP A 279 16.56 5.05 7.14
C ASP A 279 18.02 5.24 6.70
N LYS A 280 18.36 4.66 5.54
CA LYS A 280 19.71 4.71 4.96
C LYS A 280 19.66 5.00 3.47
N ALA A 281 20.71 5.69 3.00
CA ALA A 281 21.00 5.81 1.58
C ALA A 281 21.87 4.63 1.12
N ILE A 282 21.59 4.13 -0.06
CA ILE A 282 22.34 3.03 -0.69
C ILE A 282 22.67 3.36 -2.14
N ALA A 283 23.76 2.80 -2.63
CA ALA A 283 24.15 2.87 -4.04
C ALA A 283 24.19 4.31 -4.61
N GLY A 284 24.43 5.31 -3.77
CA GLY A 284 24.55 6.72 -4.14
C GLY A 284 23.24 7.47 -4.30
N SER A 285 22.24 6.87 -4.94
CA SER A 285 21.05 7.56 -5.46
C SER A 285 19.72 6.93 -5.05
N LEU A 286 19.73 6.05 -4.06
CA LEU A 286 18.55 5.36 -3.53
C LEU A 286 18.48 5.52 -2.01
N THR A 287 17.26 5.47 -1.44
CA THR A 287 17.08 5.36 0.01
C THR A 287 16.08 4.26 0.36
N MET A 288 16.39 3.56 1.45
CA MET A 288 15.53 2.52 2.01
C MET A 288 14.60 3.05 3.11
N THR A 289 14.60 4.37 3.33
CA THR A 289 13.79 5.02 4.36
C THR A 289 12.36 4.54 4.31
N SER A 290 11.91 4.01 5.41
CA SER A 290 10.55 3.52 5.61
C SER A 290 9.89 4.28 6.76
N VAL A 291 8.57 4.42 6.71
CA VAL A 291 7.79 5.24 7.65
C VAL A 291 6.66 4.39 8.23
N MET A 292 6.46 4.47 9.53
CA MET A 292 5.25 4.00 10.19
C MET A 292 4.53 5.17 10.85
N ILE A 293 3.22 5.30 10.63
CA ILE A 293 2.35 6.30 11.25
C ILE A 293 1.26 5.58 12.03
N GLY A 294 1.18 5.85 13.31
CA GLY A 294 0.30 5.18 14.26
C GLY A 294 1.06 4.20 15.15
N LYS A 295 0.35 3.56 16.06
CA LYS A 295 0.93 2.57 16.98
C LYS A 295 0.95 1.19 16.34
N ALA A 296 2.01 0.44 16.62
CA ALA A 296 2.14 -0.96 16.24
C ALA A 296 1.19 -1.86 17.05
#